data_bd1e32d193cfe192a56a21263449bba2
#
_entry.id   bd1e32d193cfe192a56a21263449bba2
#
_cell.length_a   1.000
_cell.length_b   1.000
_cell.length_c   1.000
_cell.angle_alpha   90.00
_cell.angle_beta   90.00
_cell.angle_gamma   90.00
#
_symmetry.space_group_name_H-M   'P 1'
#
loop_
_entity.id
_entity.type
_entity.pdbx_description
1 polymer ?
#
loop_
_entity_poly.entity_id
_entity_poly.type
_entity_poly.pdbx_seq_one_letter_code
_entity_poly.pdbx_strand_id
1 'polypeptide(L)'
;RGLGDVYKRQEISVQVSDIPTEAPDLAKVKASRKDQSPCFFGPNVIKMCQMADIVFMALHGENGENGKIQAAFDLFGVKYTGSDYLSSAIAMNKETSKQFFIANGIPTPKGISMTRATRQDDITKLDLTLPCVVKPCCGGSSIGVTIVKDAAEFKAALDDAFKWENELVIEEFVQGREFSVGVIEGKALPIIEIAPKEGFYDYKNKYKAGSTVETLSLIHI
;
A
#
# COMPACT_ATOMS: atom_id res chain seq x y z
N ARG A 1 -14.96 30.35 -21.38
CA ARG A 1 -15.71 30.04 -20.15
C ARG A 1 -15.02 28.83 -19.53
N GLY A 2 -14.31 29.05 -18.42
CA GLY A 2 -13.51 28.00 -17.80
C GLY A 2 -14.38 26.94 -17.13
N LEU A 3 -13.82 25.76 -16.95
CA LEU A 3 -14.41 24.63 -16.21
C LEU A 3 -14.90 24.98 -14.80
N GLY A 4 -14.53 26.15 -14.26
CA GLY A 4 -14.96 26.65 -12.96
C GLY A 4 -16.48 26.85 -12.79
N ASP A 5 -17.22 27.01 -13.88
CA ASP A 5 -18.68 27.16 -13.83
C ASP A 5 -19.43 25.82 -13.79
N VAL A 6 -18.75 24.70 -14.04
CA VAL A 6 -19.35 23.35 -14.06
C VAL A 6 -19.19 22.64 -12.71
N TYR A 7 -18.23 23.07 -11.91
CA TYR A 7 -17.95 22.48 -10.60
C TYR A 7 -18.14 23.54 -9.53
N LYS A 8 -19.29 23.54 -8.87
CA LYS A 8 -19.35 24.11 -7.53
C LYS A 8 -18.32 23.35 -6.70
N ARG A 9 -17.24 24.03 -6.31
CA ARG A 9 -16.31 23.50 -5.31
C ARG A 9 -17.13 23.12 -4.09
N GLN A 10 -17.38 21.85 -3.88
CA GLN A 10 -17.80 21.38 -2.58
C GLN A 10 -16.54 21.41 -1.72
N GLU A 11 -16.47 22.35 -0.80
CA GLU A 11 -15.54 22.25 0.31
C GLU A 11 -16.00 21.08 1.18
N ILE A 12 -15.38 19.93 0.97
CA ILE A 12 -15.58 18.79 1.87
C ILE A 12 -14.64 19.04 3.05
N SER A 13 -15.18 19.57 4.13
CA SER A 13 -14.44 19.63 5.39
C SER A 13 -14.44 18.23 6.00
N VAL A 14 -13.34 17.51 5.82
CA VAL A 14 -13.10 16.23 6.51
C VAL A 14 -12.33 16.55 7.78
N GLN A 15 -12.93 16.27 8.92
CA GLN A 15 -12.22 16.32 10.20
C GLN A 15 -11.30 15.09 10.27
N VAL A 16 -10.10 15.26 10.82
CA VAL A 16 -9.15 14.14 11.01
C VAL A 16 -9.76 13.04 11.89
N SER A 17 -10.66 13.40 12.80
CA SER A 17 -11.44 12.47 13.61
C SER A 17 -12.39 11.56 12.81
N ASP A 18 -12.73 11.95 11.58
CA ASP A 18 -13.67 11.21 10.72
C ASP A 18 -12.96 10.14 9.86
N ILE A 19 -11.63 10.08 9.93
CA ILE A 19 -10.87 9.05 9.24
C ILE A 19 -11.04 7.73 9.98
N PRO A 20 -11.55 6.67 9.32
CA PRO A 20 -11.72 5.38 9.97
C PRO A 20 -10.39 4.83 10.49
N THR A 21 -10.38 4.37 11.75
CA THR A 21 -9.22 3.71 12.36
C THR A 21 -9.16 2.21 12.06
N GLU A 22 -10.17 1.68 11.38
CA GLU A 22 -10.27 0.29 10.95
C GLU A 22 -10.30 0.22 9.42
N ALA A 23 -9.77 -0.87 8.89
CA ALA A 23 -9.80 -1.11 7.46
C ALA A 23 -11.25 -1.17 6.94
N PRO A 24 -11.58 -0.50 5.83
CA PRO A 24 -12.94 -0.48 5.31
C PRO A 24 -13.36 -1.88 4.83
N ASP A 25 -14.62 -2.22 5.10
CA ASP A 25 -15.26 -3.40 4.50
C ASP A 25 -15.53 -3.15 3.01
N LEU A 26 -14.63 -3.65 2.17
CA LEU A 26 -14.68 -3.44 0.72
C LEU A 26 -15.95 -4.04 0.09
N ALA A 27 -16.52 -5.08 0.67
CA ALA A 27 -17.78 -5.67 0.17
C ALA A 27 -18.96 -4.72 0.40
N LYS A 28 -19.04 -4.10 1.58
CA LYS A 28 -20.04 -3.08 1.89
C LYS A 28 -19.86 -1.83 1.02
N VAL A 29 -18.63 -1.37 0.84
CA VAL A 29 -18.33 -0.22 -0.04
C VAL A 29 -18.75 -0.52 -1.47
N LYS A 30 -18.47 -1.71 -2.00
CA LYS A 30 -18.92 -2.14 -3.33
C LYS A 30 -20.45 -2.18 -3.42
N ALA A 31 -21.12 -2.77 -2.44
CA ALA A 31 -22.58 -2.90 -2.44
C ALA A 31 -23.29 -1.53 -2.36
N SER A 32 -22.68 -0.53 -1.73
CA SER A 32 -23.24 0.82 -1.61
C SER A 32 -23.11 1.69 -2.86
N ARG A 33 -22.35 1.27 -3.87
CA ARG A 33 -22.18 2.03 -5.11
C ARG A 33 -23.50 2.11 -5.87
N LYS A 34 -23.84 3.30 -6.36
CA LYS A 34 -24.99 3.50 -7.24
C LYS A 34 -24.82 2.84 -8.60
N ASP A 35 -23.60 2.86 -9.13
CA ASP A 35 -23.21 2.20 -10.37
C ASP A 35 -22.63 0.81 -10.04
N GLN A 36 -23.32 -0.24 -10.44
CA GLN A 36 -22.90 -1.64 -10.30
C GLN A 36 -22.18 -2.16 -11.56
N SER A 37 -21.80 -1.29 -12.47
CA SER A 37 -20.98 -1.63 -13.64
C SER A 37 -19.69 -2.35 -13.20
N PRO A 38 -19.22 -3.36 -13.94
CA PRO A 38 -17.91 -3.98 -13.71
C PRO A 38 -16.75 -3.03 -14.05
N CYS A 39 -17.02 -1.91 -14.75
CA CYS A 39 -16.01 -0.91 -15.05
C CYS A 39 -15.54 -0.21 -13.77
N PHE A 40 -14.22 -0.09 -13.61
CA PHE A 40 -13.65 0.64 -12.48
C PHE A 40 -13.95 2.13 -12.56
N PHE A 41 -13.90 2.70 -13.76
CA PHE A 41 -14.17 4.11 -13.99
C PHE A 41 -15.67 4.36 -14.11
N GLY A 42 -16.17 5.35 -13.39
CA GLY A 42 -17.52 5.87 -13.62
C GLY A 42 -17.69 6.51 -15.00
N PRO A 43 -18.97 6.75 -15.45
CA PRO A 43 -19.30 7.14 -16.84
C PRO A 43 -18.58 8.42 -17.18
N ASN A 44 -17.98 9.16 -17.03
CA ASN A 44 -17.34 10.39 -17.52
C ASN A 44 -15.93 10.61 -16.97
N VAL A 45 -15.43 9.71 -16.11
CA VAL A 45 -14.14 9.92 -15.44
C VAL A 45 -13.02 10.09 -16.46
N ILE A 46 -12.87 9.17 -17.39
CA ILE A 46 -11.82 9.24 -18.41
C ILE A 46 -11.95 10.51 -19.27
N LYS A 47 -13.17 10.83 -19.70
CA LYS A 47 -13.40 12.05 -20.49
C LYS A 47 -13.03 13.32 -19.72
N MET A 48 -13.33 13.38 -18.45
CA MET A 48 -12.93 14.50 -17.58
C MET A 48 -11.42 14.58 -17.42
N CYS A 49 -10.77 13.43 -17.20
CA CYS A 49 -9.32 13.35 -17.12
C CYS A 49 -8.63 13.82 -18.41
N GLN A 50 -9.19 13.47 -19.58
CA GLN A 50 -8.67 13.91 -20.87
C GLN A 50 -8.83 15.43 -21.13
N MET A 51 -9.77 16.08 -20.45
CA MET A 51 -9.98 17.54 -20.53
C MET A 51 -9.06 18.33 -19.59
N ALA A 52 -8.38 17.68 -18.68
CA ALA A 52 -7.45 18.30 -17.75
C ALA A 52 -6.04 18.37 -18.36
N ASP A 53 -5.29 19.41 -18.01
CA ASP A 53 -3.87 19.51 -18.39
C ASP A 53 -3.03 18.40 -17.74
N ILE A 54 -3.36 18.04 -16.52
CA ILE A 54 -2.76 16.95 -15.74
C ILE A 54 -3.73 16.47 -14.66
N VAL A 55 -3.71 15.18 -14.35
CA VAL A 55 -4.48 14.55 -13.28
C VAL A 55 -3.58 14.37 -12.06
N PHE A 56 -3.94 14.98 -10.93
CA PHE A 56 -3.28 14.73 -9.66
C PHE A 56 -3.78 13.42 -9.07
N MET A 57 -2.87 12.43 -8.97
CA MET A 57 -3.16 11.10 -8.44
C MET A 57 -2.98 11.09 -6.92
N ALA A 58 -4.09 11.07 -6.18
CA ALA A 58 -4.11 10.97 -4.72
C ALA A 58 -4.86 9.70 -4.25
N LEU A 59 -4.71 8.62 -5.01
CA LEU A 59 -5.33 7.34 -4.71
C LEU A 59 -4.38 6.43 -3.93
N HIS A 60 -4.94 5.57 -3.10
CA HIS A 60 -4.20 4.63 -2.27
C HIS A 60 -4.62 3.19 -2.55
N GLY A 61 -3.67 2.27 -2.36
CA GLY A 61 -3.90 0.83 -2.45
C GLY A 61 -4.14 0.31 -3.87
N GLU A 62 -4.86 -0.79 -3.96
CA GLU A 62 -5.17 -1.45 -5.23
C GLU A 62 -5.86 -0.49 -6.22
N ASN A 63 -5.50 -0.64 -7.48
CA ASN A 63 -5.83 0.18 -8.64
C ASN A 63 -5.16 1.57 -8.64
N GLY A 64 -5.00 2.25 -7.52
CA GLY A 64 -4.35 3.55 -7.43
C GLY A 64 -2.83 3.51 -7.49
N GLU A 65 -2.22 2.51 -6.82
CA GLU A 65 -0.78 2.42 -6.64
C GLU A 65 -0.14 1.19 -7.32
N ASN A 66 -0.93 0.30 -7.93
CA ASN A 66 -0.44 -0.94 -8.55
C ASN A 66 -0.29 -0.90 -10.07
N GLY A 67 -0.25 0.29 -10.66
CA GLY A 67 -0.04 0.48 -12.10
C GLY A 67 -1.30 0.35 -12.98
N LYS A 68 -2.42 -0.15 -12.47
CA LYS A 68 -3.63 -0.38 -13.29
C LYS A 68 -4.23 0.91 -13.85
N ILE A 69 -4.38 1.93 -13.01
CA ILE A 69 -4.90 3.24 -13.44
C ILE A 69 -3.88 3.93 -14.32
N GLN A 70 -2.61 3.86 -13.98
CA GLN A 70 -1.52 4.43 -14.76
C GLN A 70 -1.52 3.86 -16.19
N ALA A 71 -1.58 2.53 -16.33
CA ALA A 71 -1.66 1.89 -17.65
C ALA A 71 -2.92 2.31 -18.44
N ALA A 72 -4.07 2.43 -17.77
CA ALA A 72 -5.27 2.92 -18.41
C ALA A 72 -5.10 4.39 -18.87
N PHE A 73 -4.54 5.25 -18.04
CA PHE A 73 -4.29 6.65 -18.40
C PHE A 73 -3.32 6.78 -19.56
N ASP A 74 -2.26 5.97 -19.62
CA ASP A 74 -1.34 5.93 -20.75
C ASP A 74 -2.08 5.60 -22.06
N LEU A 75 -2.95 4.57 -22.04
CA LEU A 75 -3.73 4.16 -23.20
C LEU A 75 -4.75 5.22 -23.64
N PHE A 76 -5.28 6.00 -22.71
CA PHE A 76 -6.23 7.10 -23.01
C PHE A 76 -5.55 8.45 -23.25
N GLY A 77 -4.22 8.53 -23.22
CA GLY A 77 -3.46 9.77 -23.42
C GLY A 77 -3.67 10.79 -22.29
N VAL A 78 -3.97 10.33 -21.07
CA VAL A 78 -4.16 11.19 -19.90
C VAL A 78 -2.82 11.40 -19.21
N LYS A 79 -2.43 12.64 -18.98
CA LYS A 79 -1.25 12.98 -18.17
C LYS A 79 -1.61 12.91 -16.70
N TYR A 80 -0.74 12.32 -15.88
CA TYR A 80 -0.95 12.18 -14.45
C TYR A 80 0.34 12.37 -13.65
N THR A 81 0.21 12.60 -12.34
CA THR A 81 1.34 12.67 -11.41
C THR A 81 1.69 11.31 -10.84
N GLY A 82 2.96 11.07 -10.52
CA GLY A 82 3.47 9.87 -9.89
C GLY A 82 4.25 8.97 -10.84
N SER A 83 4.54 7.76 -10.39
CA SER A 83 5.31 6.76 -11.14
C SER A 83 4.47 6.12 -12.25
N ASP A 84 5.16 5.60 -13.28
CA ASP A 84 4.51 4.87 -14.38
C ASP A 84 3.89 3.54 -13.92
N TYR A 85 3.16 2.89 -14.85
CA TYR A 85 2.44 1.65 -14.57
C TYR A 85 3.35 0.51 -14.16
N LEU A 86 4.52 0.37 -14.80
CA LEU A 86 5.43 -0.75 -14.55
C LEU A 86 6.13 -0.60 -13.19
N SER A 87 6.69 0.57 -12.92
CA SER A 87 7.31 0.88 -11.63
C SER A 87 6.32 0.71 -10.47
N SER A 88 5.09 1.20 -10.64
CA SER A 88 4.03 1.06 -9.65
C SER A 88 3.64 -0.39 -9.41
N ALA A 89 3.52 -1.20 -10.47
CA ALA A 89 3.18 -2.62 -10.35
C ALA A 89 4.27 -3.42 -9.63
N ILE A 90 5.55 -3.18 -9.99
CA ILE A 90 6.69 -3.81 -9.33
C ILE A 90 6.77 -3.42 -7.86
N ALA A 91 6.66 -2.12 -7.55
CA ALA A 91 6.77 -1.62 -6.19
C ALA A 91 5.64 -2.10 -5.28
N MET A 92 4.42 -2.29 -5.81
CA MET A 92 3.29 -2.79 -5.04
C MET A 92 3.43 -4.27 -4.70
N ASN A 93 4.04 -5.08 -5.56
CA ASN A 93 4.25 -6.51 -5.34
C ASN A 93 5.55 -6.74 -4.54
N LYS A 94 5.41 -7.10 -3.26
CA LYS A 94 6.54 -7.25 -2.33
C LYS A 94 7.51 -8.36 -2.74
N GLU A 95 7.00 -9.46 -3.28
CA GLU A 95 7.85 -10.55 -3.77
C GLU A 95 8.71 -10.08 -4.95
N THR A 96 8.07 -9.45 -5.94
CA THR A 96 8.79 -8.89 -7.09
C THR A 96 9.80 -7.82 -6.66
N SER A 97 9.40 -6.90 -5.79
CA SER A 97 10.30 -5.88 -5.24
C SER A 97 11.52 -6.50 -4.55
N LYS A 98 11.33 -7.56 -3.75
CA LYS A 98 12.42 -8.27 -3.08
C LYS A 98 13.40 -8.89 -4.09
N GLN A 99 12.92 -9.45 -5.20
CA GLN A 99 13.80 -9.98 -6.26
C GLN A 99 14.67 -8.87 -6.87
N PHE A 100 14.08 -7.69 -7.11
CA PHE A 100 14.86 -6.53 -7.57
C PHE A 100 15.88 -6.06 -6.54
N PHE A 101 15.53 -6.03 -5.26
CA PHE A 101 16.46 -5.65 -4.19
C PHE A 101 17.63 -6.62 -4.11
N ILE A 102 17.37 -7.92 -4.11
CA ILE A 102 18.39 -8.97 -4.06
C ILE A 102 19.29 -8.88 -5.29
N ALA A 103 18.73 -8.76 -6.49
CA ALA A 103 19.49 -8.68 -7.75
C ALA A 103 20.42 -7.45 -7.82
N ASN A 104 20.08 -6.38 -7.08
CA ASN A 104 20.88 -5.15 -7.04
C ASN A 104 21.69 -5.00 -5.73
N GLY A 105 21.79 -6.05 -4.90
CA GLY A 105 22.56 -6.01 -3.65
C GLY A 105 21.98 -5.08 -2.59
N ILE A 106 20.70 -4.74 -2.68
CA ILE A 106 20.00 -3.90 -1.69
C ILE A 106 19.55 -4.80 -0.54
N PRO A 107 19.92 -4.51 0.71
CA PRO A 107 19.51 -5.28 1.86
C PRO A 107 17.98 -5.37 1.97
N THR A 108 17.48 -6.59 2.13
CA THR A 108 16.06 -6.87 2.38
C THR A 108 15.96 -8.05 3.34
N PRO A 109 14.95 -8.12 4.23
CA PRO A 109 14.79 -9.25 5.14
C PRO A 109 14.73 -10.56 4.36
N LYS A 110 15.35 -11.63 4.89
CA LYS A 110 15.18 -12.97 4.33
C LYS A 110 13.71 -13.36 4.39
N GLY A 111 13.18 -13.95 3.34
CA GLY A 111 11.77 -14.31 3.29
C GLY A 111 11.44 -15.25 2.15
N ILE A 112 10.22 -15.74 2.17
CA ILE A 112 9.66 -16.62 1.16
C ILE A 112 8.31 -16.09 0.69
N SER A 113 7.94 -16.44 -0.53
CA SER A 113 6.58 -16.29 -1.05
C SER A 113 5.80 -17.58 -0.81
N MET A 114 4.51 -17.44 -0.51
CA MET A 114 3.61 -18.56 -0.26
C MET A 114 2.24 -18.27 -0.88
N THR A 115 1.74 -19.22 -1.65
CA THR A 115 0.38 -19.19 -2.20
C THR A 115 -0.52 -20.17 -1.47
N ARG A 116 -1.84 -20.11 -1.71
CA ARG A 116 -2.76 -21.14 -1.18
C ARG A 116 -2.39 -22.55 -1.65
N ALA A 117 -1.83 -22.70 -2.85
CA ALA A 117 -1.42 -23.99 -3.39
C ALA A 117 -0.14 -24.53 -2.77
N THR A 118 0.75 -23.65 -2.31
CA THR A 118 2.04 -24.01 -1.67
C THR A 118 2.00 -23.86 -0.15
N ARG A 119 0.81 -23.68 0.42
CA ARG A 119 0.63 -23.40 1.84
C ARG A 119 1.27 -24.48 2.72
N GLN A 120 2.05 -24.03 3.68
CA GLN A 120 2.67 -24.83 4.74
C GLN A 120 2.34 -24.19 6.10
N ASP A 121 1.56 -24.87 6.93
CA ASP A 121 1.10 -24.37 8.23
C ASP A 121 2.13 -24.57 9.37
N ASP A 122 3.16 -25.36 9.10
CA ASP A 122 4.21 -25.65 10.06
C ASP A 122 5.47 -24.85 9.72
N ILE A 123 5.74 -23.79 10.49
CA ILE A 123 6.88 -22.91 10.26
C ILE A 123 8.24 -23.62 10.39
N THR A 124 8.31 -24.74 11.15
CA THR A 124 9.57 -25.48 11.31
C THR A 124 10.02 -26.17 10.02
N LYS A 125 9.15 -26.28 9.04
CA LYS A 125 9.44 -26.82 7.70
C LYS A 125 9.86 -25.75 6.68
N LEU A 126 9.89 -24.50 7.13
CA LEU A 126 10.28 -23.36 6.30
C LEU A 126 11.68 -22.88 6.70
N ASP A 127 12.43 -22.36 5.71
CA ASP A 127 13.76 -21.76 5.98
C ASP A 127 13.59 -20.31 6.50
N LEU A 128 12.92 -20.20 7.65
CA LEU A 128 12.62 -18.94 8.34
C LEU A 128 12.82 -19.09 9.84
N THR A 129 13.16 -17.98 10.49
CA THR A 129 13.29 -17.88 11.94
C THR A 129 12.18 -17.03 12.55
N LEU A 130 11.85 -17.30 13.83
CA LEU A 130 10.98 -16.45 14.61
C LEU A 130 11.80 -15.38 15.35
N PRO A 131 11.25 -14.18 15.53
CA PRO A 131 9.95 -13.74 15.03
C PRO A 131 9.96 -13.50 13.52
N CYS A 132 8.82 -13.72 12.87
CA CYS A 132 8.63 -13.45 11.45
C CYS A 132 7.40 -12.57 11.19
N VAL A 133 7.29 -12.02 10.00
CA VAL A 133 6.14 -11.22 9.56
C VAL A 133 5.42 -11.95 8.45
N VAL A 134 4.13 -12.19 8.63
CA VAL A 134 3.22 -12.70 7.60
C VAL A 134 2.43 -11.53 7.05
N LYS A 135 2.42 -11.36 5.73
CA LYS A 135 1.73 -10.23 5.10
C LYS A 135 1.26 -10.54 3.68
N PRO A 136 0.16 -9.94 3.22
CA PRO A 136 -0.27 -9.96 1.83
C PRO A 136 0.80 -9.42 0.88
N CYS A 137 0.97 -10.05 -0.28
CA CYS A 137 2.02 -9.70 -1.25
C CYS A 137 1.83 -8.29 -1.82
N CYS A 138 0.61 -7.93 -2.23
CA CYS A 138 0.30 -6.63 -2.84
C CYS A 138 -0.51 -5.69 -1.94
N GLY A 139 -0.86 -6.13 -0.73
CA GLY A 139 -1.61 -5.32 0.24
C GLY A 139 -0.82 -4.12 0.75
N GLY A 140 -1.55 -3.08 1.14
CA GLY A 140 -1.03 -1.85 1.73
C GLY A 140 -1.55 -1.61 3.16
N SER A 141 -1.11 -0.49 3.76
CA SER A 141 -1.61 0.02 5.04
C SER A 141 -1.58 -0.97 6.21
N SER A 142 -0.68 -1.93 6.19
CA SER A 142 -0.52 -2.99 7.20
C SER A 142 -1.77 -3.87 7.40
N ILE A 143 -2.67 -3.91 6.42
CA ILE A 143 -3.85 -4.79 6.43
C ILE A 143 -3.41 -6.23 6.23
N GLY A 144 -3.86 -7.15 7.09
CA GLY A 144 -3.50 -8.56 7.05
C GLY A 144 -2.04 -8.85 7.43
N VAL A 145 -1.35 -7.90 8.08
CA VAL A 145 0.03 -8.04 8.53
C VAL A 145 0.05 -8.52 9.98
N THR A 146 0.75 -9.61 10.23
CA THR A 146 0.91 -10.20 11.57
C THR A 146 2.39 -10.46 11.87
N ILE A 147 2.86 -9.98 13.01
CA ILE A 147 4.17 -10.35 13.57
C ILE A 147 3.96 -11.62 14.40
N VAL A 148 4.51 -12.72 13.93
CA VAL A 148 4.44 -14.03 14.57
C VAL A 148 5.65 -14.20 15.45
N LYS A 149 5.43 -14.38 16.76
CA LYS A 149 6.49 -14.57 17.75
C LYS A 149 6.62 -16.02 18.20
N ASP A 150 5.53 -16.77 18.10
CA ASP A 150 5.45 -18.19 18.47
C ASP A 150 4.94 -19.02 17.30
N ALA A 151 5.48 -20.24 17.15
CA ALA A 151 5.07 -21.17 16.09
C ALA A 151 3.57 -21.50 16.14
N ALA A 152 2.96 -21.51 17.31
CA ALA A 152 1.53 -21.76 17.47
C ALA A 152 0.64 -20.68 16.84
N GLU A 153 1.14 -19.45 16.69
CA GLU A 153 0.43 -18.32 16.07
C GLU A 153 0.46 -18.36 14.54
N PHE A 154 1.43 -19.09 13.96
CA PHE A 154 1.75 -19.02 12.54
C PHE A 154 0.56 -19.39 11.64
N LYS A 155 -0.13 -20.49 11.96
CA LYS A 155 -1.30 -20.93 11.19
C LYS A 155 -2.41 -19.85 11.19
N ALA A 156 -2.70 -19.26 12.34
CA ALA A 156 -3.71 -18.22 12.47
C ALA A 156 -3.34 -16.95 11.67
N ALA A 157 -2.06 -16.58 11.67
CA ALA A 157 -1.55 -15.47 10.86
C ALA A 157 -1.72 -15.73 9.35
N LEU A 158 -1.45 -16.94 8.88
CA LEU A 158 -1.70 -17.34 7.50
C LEU A 158 -3.21 -17.29 7.17
N ASP A 159 -4.06 -17.82 8.06
CA ASP A 159 -5.52 -17.80 7.88
C ASP A 159 -6.05 -16.38 7.75
N ASP A 160 -5.49 -15.44 8.50
CA ASP A 160 -5.87 -14.02 8.42
C ASP A 160 -5.37 -13.36 7.14
N ALA A 161 -4.08 -13.47 6.83
CA ALA A 161 -3.49 -12.87 5.64
C ALA A 161 -4.12 -13.38 4.33
N PHE A 162 -4.42 -14.68 4.25
CA PHE A 162 -5.12 -15.27 3.11
C PHE A 162 -6.57 -14.82 2.92
N LYS A 163 -7.20 -14.13 3.87
CA LYS A 163 -8.51 -13.48 3.62
C LYS A 163 -8.39 -12.33 2.63
N TRP A 164 -7.22 -11.72 2.56
CA TRP A 164 -6.97 -10.51 1.78
C TRP A 164 -6.41 -10.81 0.40
N GLU A 165 -5.46 -11.75 0.29
CA GLU A 165 -4.81 -12.11 -0.98
C GLU A 165 -4.54 -13.61 -1.09
N ASN A 166 -4.28 -14.06 -2.32
CA ASN A 166 -3.92 -15.45 -2.61
C ASN A 166 -2.41 -15.71 -2.52
N GLU A 167 -1.61 -14.65 -2.43
CA GLU A 167 -0.16 -14.70 -2.33
C GLU A 167 0.30 -13.88 -1.13
N LEU A 168 1.17 -14.49 -0.33
CA LEU A 168 1.73 -13.89 0.87
C LEU A 168 3.25 -13.82 0.77
N VAL A 169 3.83 -12.85 1.48
CA VAL A 169 5.25 -12.83 1.81
C VAL A 169 5.39 -13.09 3.29
N ILE A 170 6.24 -14.05 3.65
CA ILE A 170 6.63 -14.35 5.02
C ILE A 170 8.12 -14.05 5.13
N GLU A 171 8.50 -13.16 6.03
CA GLU A 171 9.90 -12.72 6.14
C GLU A 171 10.33 -12.54 7.59
N GLU A 172 11.63 -12.50 7.80
CA GLU A 172 12.22 -12.20 9.11
C GLU A 172 11.72 -10.86 9.64
N PHE A 173 11.41 -10.82 10.93
CA PHE A 173 11.11 -9.55 11.59
C PHE A 173 12.40 -8.81 11.90
N VAL A 174 12.55 -7.64 11.30
CA VAL A 174 13.69 -6.74 11.55
C VAL A 174 13.25 -5.71 12.59
N GLN A 175 13.88 -5.75 13.76
CA GLN A 175 13.68 -4.74 14.79
C GLN A 175 14.54 -3.52 14.50
N GLY A 176 13.94 -2.33 14.52
CA GLY A 176 14.68 -1.11 14.27
C GLY A 176 13.79 0.11 14.20
N ARG A 177 14.39 1.24 13.82
CA ARG A 177 13.68 2.48 13.53
C ARG A 177 13.12 2.42 12.11
N GLU A 178 11.92 2.94 11.92
CA GLU A 178 11.28 3.00 10.60
C GLU A 178 11.52 4.37 9.94
N PHE A 179 11.82 4.35 8.65
CA PHE A 179 12.09 5.55 7.88
C PHE A 179 11.34 5.53 6.56
N SER A 180 10.95 6.72 6.10
CA SER A 180 10.45 6.96 4.75
C SER A 180 11.38 7.91 4.00
N VAL A 181 11.68 7.58 2.75
CA VAL A 181 12.48 8.43 1.88
C VAL A 181 11.73 8.60 0.56
N GLY A 182 11.22 9.79 0.31
CA GLY A 182 10.63 10.14 -0.97
C GLY A 182 11.69 10.27 -2.05
N VAL A 183 11.34 9.96 -3.30
CA VAL A 183 12.22 10.17 -4.47
C VAL A 183 11.45 10.95 -5.53
N ILE A 184 12.02 12.03 -6.01
CA ILE A 184 11.47 12.84 -7.11
C ILE A 184 12.56 13.00 -8.18
N GLU A 185 12.23 12.62 -9.42
CA GLU A 185 13.15 12.71 -10.56
C GLU A 185 14.53 12.06 -10.28
N GLY A 186 14.52 10.89 -9.60
CA GLY A 186 15.74 10.17 -9.24
C GLY A 186 16.54 10.78 -8.07
N LYS A 187 16.05 11.83 -7.43
CA LYS A 187 16.70 12.46 -6.28
C LYS A 187 15.97 12.08 -5.00
N ALA A 188 16.71 11.53 -4.03
CA ALA A 188 16.20 11.25 -2.71
C ALA A 188 15.91 12.57 -1.96
N LEU A 189 14.75 12.62 -1.33
CA LEU A 189 14.37 13.70 -0.43
C LEU A 189 14.92 13.44 0.99
N PRO A 190 14.87 14.43 1.89
CA PRO A 190 15.25 14.22 3.28
C PRO A 190 14.49 13.06 3.92
N ILE A 191 15.19 12.31 4.76
CA ILE A 191 14.66 11.13 5.44
C ILE A 191 13.67 11.56 6.53
N ILE A 192 12.53 10.89 6.57
CA ILE A 192 11.52 11.05 7.62
C ILE A 192 11.54 9.82 8.51
N GLU A 193 11.79 9.98 9.80
CA GLU A 193 11.61 8.92 10.78
C GLU A 193 10.13 8.80 11.15
N ILE A 194 9.64 7.56 11.20
CA ILE A 194 8.27 7.22 11.55
C ILE A 194 8.32 6.46 12.87
N ALA A 195 7.87 7.08 13.95
CA ALA A 195 7.92 6.52 15.30
C ALA A 195 6.50 6.37 15.87
N PRO A 196 5.87 5.18 15.79
CA PRO A 196 4.62 4.91 16.48
C PRO A 196 4.81 5.08 17.99
N LYS A 197 3.84 5.69 18.67
CA LYS A 197 3.91 5.87 20.14
C LYS A 197 3.71 4.56 20.89
N GLU A 198 2.97 3.62 20.28
CA GLU A 198 2.68 2.30 20.85
C GLU A 198 2.69 1.24 19.74
N GLY A 199 3.24 0.07 20.02
CA GLY A 199 3.21 -1.08 19.11
C GLY A 199 4.07 -0.90 17.85
N PHE A 200 3.55 -1.31 16.71
CA PHE A 200 4.18 -1.15 15.39
C PHE A 200 3.33 -0.22 14.49
N TYR A 201 3.84 0.19 13.35
CA TYR A 201 3.17 1.10 12.42
C TYR A 201 2.05 0.38 11.66
N ASP A 202 1.01 -0.04 12.41
CA ASP A 202 -0.20 -0.69 11.91
C ASP A 202 -1.19 0.32 11.31
N TYR A 203 -2.33 -0.17 10.83
CA TYR A 203 -3.38 0.66 10.25
C TYR A 203 -3.85 1.75 11.21
N LYS A 204 -4.04 1.41 12.49
CA LYS A 204 -4.49 2.36 13.51
C LYS A 204 -3.46 3.47 13.73
N ASN A 205 -2.17 3.11 13.84
CA ASN A 205 -1.10 4.08 14.02
C ASN A 205 -0.85 4.95 12.79
N LYS A 206 -1.22 4.49 11.59
CA LYS A 206 -1.17 5.27 10.36
C LYS A 206 -2.23 6.36 10.27
N TYR A 207 -3.45 6.05 10.70
CA TYR A 207 -4.61 6.91 10.42
C TYR A 207 -5.22 7.58 11.66
N LYS A 208 -4.87 7.16 12.87
CA LYS A 208 -5.32 7.84 14.09
C LYS A 208 -4.43 9.06 14.38
N ALA A 209 -5.03 10.22 14.41
CA ALA A 209 -4.32 11.46 14.71
C ALA A 209 -3.50 11.37 16.01
N GLY A 210 -2.23 11.74 15.94
CA GLY A 210 -1.32 11.80 17.08
C GLY A 210 -0.82 10.44 17.60
N SER A 211 -1.10 9.31 16.91
CA SER A 211 -0.60 7.99 17.29
C SER A 211 0.85 7.75 16.87
N THR A 212 1.32 8.49 15.88
CA THR A 212 2.68 8.40 15.34
C THR A 212 3.35 9.77 15.40
N VAL A 213 4.65 9.79 15.63
CA VAL A 213 5.51 10.97 15.52
C VAL A 213 6.33 10.83 14.24
N GLU A 214 6.21 11.81 13.36
CA GLU A 214 7.00 11.89 12.14
C GLU A 214 8.04 12.99 12.34
N THR A 215 9.31 12.63 12.21
CA THR A 215 10.43 13.56 12.41
C THR A 215 11.25 13.64 11.14
N LEU A 216 11.34 14.86 10.58
CA LEU A 216 12.26 15.12 9.48
C LEU A 216 13.69 15.00 9.99
N SER A 217 14.46 14.08 9.46
CA SER A 217 15.85 13.88 9.86
C SER A 217 16.72 14.99 9.31
N LEU A 218 17.42 15.69 10.20
CA LEU A 218 18.43 16.71 9.85
C LEU A 218 19.84 16.12 9.76
N ILE A 219 20.00 14.80 9.82
CA ILE A 219 21.31 14.13 9.90
C ILE A 219 22.17 14.34 8.65
N HIS A 220 21.60 14.78 7.55
CA HIS A 220 22.31 14.97 6.28
C HIS A 220 22.54 16.43 5.91
N ILE A 221 22.45 17.32 6.87
CA ILE A 221 22.84 18.71 6.68
C ILE A 221 24.30 18.90 7.10
#